data_1adbf9e3aca3fe5b016d8d197cb2417c
#
_entry.id   1adbf9e3aca3fe5b016d8d197cb2417c
#
_cell.length_a   1.000
_cell.length_b   1.000
_cell.length_c   1.000
_cell.angle_alpha   90.00
_cell.angle_beta   90.00
_cell.angle_gamma   90.00
#
_symmetry.space_group_name_H-M   'P 1'
#
loop_
_entity.id
_entity.type
_entity.pdbx_description
1 polymer ?
#
loop_
_entity_poly.entity_id
_entity_poly.type
_entity_poly.pdbx_seq_one_letter_code
_entity_poly.pdbx_strand_id
1 'polypeptide(L)' 'MSKEMLFLCDVYDNWLDKNNLPHRSADDILYGENACKLTGNQKYWLESFIATWEVIAEHC' A
#
# COMPACT_ATOMS: atom_id res chain seq x y z
N MET A 1 6.49 -15.20 6.97
CA MET A 1 5.31 -14.52 6.44
C MET A 1 4.26 -15.51 5.97
N SER A 2 2.99 -15.21 6.19
CA SER A 2 1.92 -16.03 5.66
C SER A 2 1.78 -15.83 4.15
N LYS A 3 1.06 -16.74 3.49
CA LYS A 3 0.81 -16.63 2.06
C LYS A 3 0.03 -15.35 1.72
N GLU A 4 -0.90 -14.97 2.60
CA GLU A 4 -1.70 -13.76 2.42
C GLU A 4 -0.84 -12.52 2.46
N MET A 5 0.13 -12.46 3.37
CA MET A 5 1.04 -11.34 3.46
C MET A 5 1.92 -11.23 2.23
N LEU A 6 2.43 -12.37 1.73
CA LEU A 6 3.23 -12.39 0.49
C LEU A 6 2.40 -11.93 -0.69
N PHE A 7 1.15 -12.38 -0.77
CA PHE A 7 0.24 -11.95 -1.84
C PHE A 7 0.02 -10.43 -1.80
N LEU A 8 -0.20 -9.88 -0.60
CA LEU A 8 -0.37 -8.43 -0.46
C LEU A 8 0.87 -7.67 -0.89
N CYS A 9 2.06 -8.19 -0.57
CA CYS A 9 3.30 -7.55 -1.01
C CYS A 9 3.38 -7.50 -2.53
N ASP A 10 3.03 -8.59 -3.21
CA ASP A 10 3.04 -8.64 -4.66
C ASP A 10 2.03 -7.66 -5.26
N VAL A 11 0.82 -7.61 -4.71
CA VAL A 11 -0.21 -6.68 -5.15
C VAL A 11 0.27 -5.24 -5.00
N TYR A 12 0.88 -4.95 -3.86
CA TYR A 12 1.38 -3.61 -3.57
C TYR A 12 2.49 -3.19 -4.55
N ASP A 13 3.48 -4.06 -4.75
CA ASP A 13 4.58 -3.76 -5.66
C ASP A 13 4.09 -3.52 -7.08
N ASN A 14 3.18 -4.37 -7.56
CA ASN A 14 2.61 -4.21 -8.89
C ASN A 14 1.84 -2.90 -9.02
N TRP A 15 1.09 -2.54 -7.98
CA TRP A 15 0.33 -1.29 -7.98
C TRP A 15 1.27 -0.08 -8.02
N LEU A 16 2.36 -0.12 -7.24
CA LEU A 16 3.34 0.96 -7.26
C LEU A 16 3.94 1.14 -8.65
N ASP A 17 4.32 0.03 -9.30
CA ASP A 17 4.89 0.09 -10.65
C ASP A 17 3.89 0.68 -11.65
N LYS A 18 2.63 0.29 -11.57
CA LYS A 18 1.60 0.80 -12.48
C LYS A 18 1.35 2.29 -12.30
N ASN A 19 1.55 2.79 -11.09
CA ASN A 19 1.30 4.19 -10.78
C ASN A 19 2.57 5.04 -10.78
N ASN A 20 3.71 4.45 -11.15
CA ASN A 20 5.01 5.13 -11.18
C ASN A 20 5.37 5.73 -9.82
N LEU A 21 5.06 5.00 -8.76
CA LEU A 21 5.36 5.42 -7.40
C LEU A 21 6.61 4.71 -6.88
N PRO A 22 7.35 5.33 -5.96
CA PRO A 22 8.53 4.70 -5.37
C PRO A 22 8.14 3.51 -4.51
N HIS A 23 9.02 2.51 -4.42
CA HIS A 23 8.80 1.31 -3.60
C HIS A 23 9.12 1.62 -2.14
N ARG A 24 8.18 2.30 -1.49
CA ARG A 24 8.25 2.66 -0.07
C ARG A 24 7.03 2.10 0.64
N SER A 25 7.04 2.16 1.96
CA SER A 25 5.88 1.69 2.72
C SER A 25 4.65 2.54 2.39
N ALA A 26 3.46 1.94 2.57
CA ALA A 26 2.21 2.65 2.29
C ALA A 26 2.07 3.92 3.13
N ASP A 27 2.49 3.87 4.39
CA ASP A 27 2.46 5.04 5.27
C ASP A 27 3.36 6.16 4.75
N ASP A 28 4.57 5.82 4.29
CA ASP A 28 5.50 6.80 3.75
C ASP A 28 4.93 7.50 2.52
N ILE A 29 4.23 6.77 1.67
CA ILE A 29 3.64 7.34 0.46
C ILE A 29 2.41 8.16 0.81
N LEU A 30 1.53 7.63 1.65
CA LEU A 30 0.25 8.27 1.97
C LEU A 30 0.42 9.53 2.83
N TYR A 31 1.39 9.52 3.74
CA TYR A 31 1.59 10.63 4.69
C TYR A 31 2.93 11.34 4.51
N GLY A 32 3.67 11.01 3.46
CA GLY A 32 4.98 11.60 3.21
C GLY A 32 4.92 12.93 2.48
N GLU A 33 6.08 13.44 2.10
CA GLU A 33 6.21 14.74 1.45
C GLU A 33 5.44 14.84 0.13
N ASN A 34 5.35 13.75 -0.60
CA ASN A 34 4.71 13.71 -1.91
C ASN A 34 3.25 13.29 -1.86
N ALA A 35 2.67 13.18 -0.67
CA ALA A 35 1.27 12.77 -0.52
C ALA A 35 0.31 13.72 -1.24
N CYS A 36 0.62 15.00 -1.31
CA CYS A 36 -0.22 15.99 -1.99
C CYS A 36 -0.31 15.76 -3.50
N LYS A 37 0.61 14.98 -4.07
CA LYS A 37 0.62 14.67 -5.51
C LYS A 37 -0.25 13.46 -5.85
N LEU A 38 -0.72 12.74 -4.84
CA LEU A 38 -1.55 11.56 -5.06
C LEU A 38 -2.96 11.97 -5.48
N THR A 39 -3.54 11.18 -6.37
CA THR A 39 -4.95 11.35 -6.73
C THR A 39 -5.83 10.82 -5.60
N GLY A 40 -7.12 11.18 -5.62
CA GLY A 40 -8.08 10.66 -4.65
C GLY A 40 -8.16 9.13 -4.70
N ASN A 41 -8.12 8.55 -5.91
CA ASN A 41 -8.15 7.09 -6.08
C ASN A 41 -6.90 6.43 -5.48
N GLN A 42 -5.73 7.05 -5.66
CA GLN A 42 -4.50 6.52 -5.10
C GLN A 42 -4.51 6.55 -3.58
N LYS A 43 -4.98 7.65 -2.99
CA LYS A 43 -5.11 7.78 -1.54
C LYS A 43 -6.07 6.73 -0.98
N TYR A 44 -7.22 6.57 -1.63
CA TYR A 44 -8.22 5.59 -1.22
C TYR A 44 -7.65 4.18 -1.26
N TRP A 45 -6.94 3.84 -2.33
CA TRP A 45 -6.33 2.52 -2.47
C TRP A 45 -5.32 2.26 -1.34
N LEU A 46 -4.47 3.23 -1.05
CA LEU A 46 -3.47 3.10 0.00
C LEU A 46 -4.11 2.94 1.38
N GLU A 47 -5.12 3.73 1.68
CA GLU A 47 -5.84 3.61 2.96
C GLU A 47 -6.48 2.23 3.10
N SER A 48 -7.10 1.74 2.04
CA SER A 48 -7.72 0.42 2.04
C SER A 48 -6.68 -0.68 2.20
N PHE A 49 -5.52 -0.53 1.53
CA PHE A 49 -4.44 -1.49 1.64
C PHE A 49 -3.91 -1.57 3.08
N ILE A 50 -3.69 -0.42 3.70
CA ILE A 50 -3.19 -0.37 5.08
C ILE A 50 -4.18 -1.06 6.02
N ALA A 51 -5.46 -0.78 5.88
CA ALA A 51 -6.49 -1.42 6.71
C ALA A 51 -6.49 -2.94 6.52
N THR A 52 -6.39 -3.40 5.28
CA THR A 52 -6.35 -4.83 4.98
C THR A 52 -5.10 -5.47 5.57
N TRP A 53 -3.96 -4.83 5.43
CA TRP A 53 -2.70 -5.32 5.97
C TRP A 53 -2.78 -5.51 7.48
N GLU A 54 -3.32 -4.51 8.18
CA GLU A 54 -3.45 -4.57 9.64
C GLU A 54 -4.34 -5.74 10.08
N VAL A 55 -5.45 -5.94 9.40
CA VAL A 55 -6.37 -7.04 9.73
C VAL A 55 -5.68 -8.38 9.53
N ILE A 56 -5.00 -8.58 8.42
CA ILE A 56 -4.32 -9.84 8.14
C ILE A 56 -3.16 -10.06 9.10
N ALA A 57 -2.41 -9.00 9.42
CA ALA A 57 -1.29 -9.09 10.35
C ALA A 57 -1.75 -9.51 11.76
N GLU A 58 -2.92 -9.06 12.19
CA GLU A 58 -3.46 -9.43 13.49
C GLU A 58 -3.84 -10.92 13.56
N HIS A 59 -4.18 -11.52 12.42
CA HIS A 59 -4.60 -12.92 12.36
C HIS A 59 -3.48 -13.87 11.93
N CYS A 60 -2.28 -13.38 11.73
CA CYS A 60 -1.12 -14.21 11.38
C CYS A 60 -0.18 -14.49 12.59
#